data_a624bcdbe0580617b8b1f2b46e1b9aaf
#
_entry.id   a624bcdbe0580617b8b1f2b46e1b9aaf
#
_cell.length_a   1.000
_cell.length_b   1.000
_cell.length_c   1.000
_cell.angle_alpha   90.00
_cell.angle_beta   90.00
_cell.angle_gamma   90.00
#
_symmetry.space_group_name_H-M   'P 1'
#
loop_
_entity.id
_entity.type
_entity.pdbx_description
1 polymer ?
#
loop_
_entity_poly.entity_id
_entity_poly.type
_entity_poly.pdbx_seq_one_letter_code
_entity_poly.pdbx_strand_id
1 'polypeptide(L)'
;MWGAIDTSRRPLAPLFLTVATAAFAQPYSSHRDGDVVQLQDARTQTIVSILPSVGNIVFEMNVKGQNMLYWPYRSIEEFKARPGMSGIPFLGPWADRLDEQAFFANDRKFAFDMQLGNVRGDMPIHGFLTTTDRWNVVEAKADAESAWVTSRLEFYRQPMWMRQWPFAHTIEITHRLHDGVLEVETTIVNMSAEPMPIAIGFHPYFQLTDSPRDAWKLSVGARTHWLLTSNKVPTGETEPIERFFPTPQAAALGEYGLDDVFTDLVRDEQGRATIAVTGQSQRLDIGLGPNYRAVTIWSPKDRPFICIEPTAGIINALNLAARGLYKDLQSVPPGGTWRERFWIKASGR
;
A
#
# COMPACT_ATOMS: atom_id res chain seq x y z
N MET A 1 74.98 32.87 58.56
CA MET A 1 73.53 32.90 58.84
C MET A 1 72.82 32.45 57.58
N TRP A 2 72.23 31.35 57.66
CA TRP A 2 71.71 30.64 56.53
C TRP A 2 70.20 30.98 56.33
N GLY A 3 69.81 31.43 55.17
CA GLY A 3 68.43 31.73 54.83
C GLY A 3 67.72 30.51 54.29
N ALA A 4 66.52 30.21 54.81
CA ALA A 4 65.69 29.12 54.45
C ALA A 4 65.00 29.30 53.09
N ILE A 5 65.09 28.29 52.21
CA ILE A 5 64.40 28.25 50.92
C ILE A 5 62.98 27.64 51.12
N ASP A 6 61.95 28.47 50.85
CA ASP A 6 60.55 28.01 50.85
C ASP A 6 60.21 27.29 49.53
N THR A 7 59.89 25.96 49.61
CA THR A 7 59.49 25.14 48.49
C THR A 7 57.99 24.72 48.58
N SER A 8 57.08 25.64 48.48
CA SER A 8 55.64 25.35 48.34
C SER A 8 55.24 25.26 46.86
N ARG A 9 55.51 24.12 46.21
CA ARG A 9 54.92 23.77 44.92
C ARG A 9 53.55 23.15 45.16
N ARG A 10 52.47 23.87 44.78
CA ARG A 10 51.12 23.33 44.71
C ARG A 10 51.00 22.44 43.46
N PRO A 11 50.42 21.24 43.55
CA PRO A 11 50.19 20.39 42.38
C PRO A 11 49.03 20.98 41.56
N LEU A 12 49.24 21.15 40.24
CA LEU A 12 48.22 21.44 39.26
C LEU A 12 47.32 20.19 39.12
N ALA A 13 46.05 20.30 39.47
CA ALA A 13 45.05 19.29 39.23
C ALA A 13 44.74 19.19 37.71
N PRO A 14 44.69 17.98 37.11
CA PRO A 14 44.33 17.86 35.71
C PRO A 14 42.85 18.23 35.49
N LEU A 15 42.64 19.16 34.60
CA LEU A 15 41.30 19.54 34.12
C LEU A 15 40.80 18.47 33.17
N PHE A 16 39.97 17.54 33.65
CA PHE A 16 39.26 16.60 32.79
C PHE A 16 38.15 17.34 32.02
N LEU A 17 38.41 17.58 30.75
CA LEU A 17 37.41 18.09 29.82
C LEU A 17 36.42 16.91 29.48
N THR A 18 35.31 16.85 30.19
CA THR A 18 34.21 15.94 29.80
C THR A 18 33.57 16.46 28.52
N VAL A 19 33.92 15.87 27.39
CA VAL A 19 33.20 16.05 26.13
C VAL A 19 31.86 15.34 26.29
N ALA A 20 30.81 16.09 26.60
CA ALA A 20 29.44 15.53 26.49
C ALA A 20 29.14 15.31 25.02
N THR A 21 29.22 14.07 24.58
CA THR A 21 28.65 13.65 23.30
C THR A 21 27.15 13.83 23.39
N ALA A 22 26.62 14.88 22.78
CA ALA A 22 25.18 14.99 22.55
C ALA A 22 24.77 13.77 21.72
N ALA A 23 24.06 12.82 22.33
CA ALA A 23 23.41 11.76 21.61
C ALA A 23 22.34 12.41 20.71
N PHE A 24 22.62 12.58 19.43
CA PHE A 24 21.61 12.98 18.46
C PHE A 24 20.51 11.93 18.50
N ALA A 25 19.30 12.32 18.85
CA ALA A 25 18.14 11.45 18.75
C ALA A 25 18.07 10.89 17.32
N GLN A 26 17.91 9.58 17.18
CA GLN A 26 17.82 8.98 15.86
C GLN A 26 16.59 9.55 15.13
N PRO A 27 16.73 9.95 13.86
CA PRO A 27 15.63 10.60 13.13
C PRO A 27 14.46 9.64 12.86
N TYR A 28 14.72 8.34 12.88
CA TYR A 28 13.72 7.31 12.68
C TYR A 28 13.51 6.47 13.93
N SER A 29 12.25 6.07 14.15
CA SER A 29 11.90 5.13 15.19
C SER A 29 10.82 4.16 14.73
N SER A 30 10.87 2.93 15.29
CA SER A 30 9.82 1.92 15.17
C SER A 30 9.40 1.54 16.58
N HIS A 31 8.13 1.74 16.89
CA HIS A 31 7.57 1.46 18.22
C HIS A 31 6.35 0.55 18.08
N ARG A 32 6.18 -0.36 19.04
CA ARG A 32 5.00 -1.21 19.14
C ARG A 32 4.26 -0.92 20.42
N ASP A 33 2.98 -0.57 20.29
CA ASP A 33 2.06 -0.41 21.41
C ASP A 33 0.85 -1.35 21.21
N GLY A 34 0.80 -2.39 22.02
CA GLY A 34 -0.17 -3.47 21.85
C GLY A 34 -0.13 -4.10 20.46
N ASP A 35 -1.20 -3.91 19.70
CA ASP A 35 -1.34 -4.42 18.32
C ASP A 35 -0.84 -3.45 17.26
N VAL A 36 -0.59 -2.21 17.62
CA VAL A 36 -0.18 -1.18 16.66
C VAL A 36 1.34 -1.14 16.55
N VAL A 37 1.86 -1.11 15.32
CA VAL A 37 3.24 -0.75 15.03
C VAL A 37 3.26 0.64 14.42
N GLN A 38 4.05 1.54 15.02
CA GLN A 38 4.20 2.91 14.57
C GLN A 38 5.62 3.14 14.06
N LEU A 39 5.73 3.66 12.85
CA LEU A 39 6.97 4.12 12.23
C LEU A 39 6.98 5.64 12.24
N GLN A 40 8.09 6.25 12.62
CA GLN A 40 8.21 7.70 12.70
C GLN A 40 9.47 8.19 11.97
N ASP A 41 9.32 9.26 11.21
CA ASP A 41 10.37 10.12 10.68
C ASP A 41 10.24 11.51 11.31
N ALA A 42 11.11 11.82 12.27
CA ALA A 42 11.09 13.08 13.00
C ALA A 42 11.49 14.29 12.14
N ARG A 43 12.30 14.07 11.08
CA ARG A 43 12.75 15.15 10.18
C ARG A 43 11.62 15.71 9.34
N THR A 44 10.77 14.83 8.83
CA THR A 44 9.62 15.20 7.99
C THR A 44 8.32 15.33 8.77
N GLN A 45 8.35 15.03 10.09
CA GLN A 45 7.18 14.97 10.95
C GLN A 45 6.11 14.02 10.39
N THR A 46 6.57 12.84 9.94
CA THR A 46 5.70 11.81 9.38
C THR A 46 5.59 10.62 10.33
N ILE A 47 4.37 10.16 10.56
CA ILE A 47 4.04 8.98 11.36
C ILE A 47 3.20 8.05 10.50
N VAL A 48 3.56 6.77 10.49
CA VAL A 48 2.79 5.71 9.84
C VAL A 48 2.42 4.66 10.88
N SER A 49 1.12 4.39 11.03
CA SER A 49 0.60 3.42 11.99
C SER A 49 -0.05 2.24 11.30
N ILE A 50 0.38 1.03 11.66
CA ILE A 50 0.00 -0.24 11.06
C ILE A 50 -0.69 -1.10 12.12
N LEU A 51 -1.76 -1.82 11.74
CA LEU A 51 -2.48 -2.78 12.57
C LEU A 51 -2.34 -4.20 11.99
N PRO A 52 -1.30 -4.96 12.36
CA PRO A 52 -1.08 -6.31 11.85
C PRO A 52 -2.21 -7.29 12.17
N SER A 53 -2.86 -7.15 13.33
CA SER A 53 -3.93 -8.05 13.80
C SER A 53 -5.23 -7.98 13.00
N VAL A 54 -5.40 -6.98 12.11
CA VAL A 54 -6.54 -6.88 11.20
C VAL A 54 -6.04 -6.47 9.82
N GLY A 55 -5.87 -7.44 8.92
CA GLY A 55 -5.49 -7.21 7.53
C GLY A 55 -4.09 -6.63 7.30
N ASN A 56 -3.27 -6.47 8.34
CA ASN A 56 -1.98 -5.75 8.28
C ASN A 56 -2.13 -4.33 7.70
N ILE A 57 -3.24 -3.68 8.07
CA ILE A 57 -3.67 -2.43 7.47
C ILE A 57 -2.85 -1.24 7.97
N VAL A 58 -2.43 -0.35 7.07
CA VAL A 58 -1.98 1.00 7.42
C VAL A 58 -3.24 1.86 7.60
N PHE A 59 -3.46 2.35 8.81
CA PHE A 59 -4.66 3.16 9.10
C PHE A 59 -4.36 4.65 9.28
N GLU A 60 -3.08 5.00 9.41
CA GLU A 60 -2.63 6.37 9.56
C GLU A 60 -1.35 6.59 8.76
N MET A 61 -1.31 7.66 7.98
CA MET A 61 -0.12 8.32 7.48
C MET A 61 -0.26 9.80 7.82
N ASN A 62 0.21 10.15 9.01
CA ASN A 62 0.14 11.51 9.53
C ASN A 62 1.37 12.28 9.07
N VAL A 63 1.16 13.36 8.34
CA VAL A 63 2.21 14.27 7.88
C VAL A 63 1.95 15.66 8.48
N LYS A 64 2.84 16.12 9.36
CA LYS A 64 2.73 17.43 10.05
C LYS A 64 1.37 17.62 10.74
N GLY A 65 0.85 16.57 11.39
CA GLY A 65 -0.42 16.62 12.12
C GLY A 65 -1.67 16.35 11.27
N GLN A 66 -1.54 16.05 9.97
CA GLN A 66 -2.66 15.75 9.08
C GLN A 66 -2.60 14.29 8.63
N ASN A 67 -3.66 13.51 8.88
CA ASN A 67 -3.75 12.15 8.34
C ASN A 67 -4.15 12.18 6.86
N MET A 68 -3.27 11.71 5.99
CA MET A 68 -3.48 11.64 4.54
C MET A 68 -4.36 10.44 4.12
N LEU A 69 -4.68 9.55 5.06
CA LEU A 69 -5.56 8.41 4.83
C LEU A 69 -6.94 8.71 5.40
N TYR A 70 -7.97 8.37 4.62
CA TYR A 70 -9.34 8.38 5.10
C TYR A 70 -9.55 7.24 6.10
N TRP A 71 -9.88 7.61 7.34
CA TRP A 71 -10.11 6.69 8.45
C TRP A 71 -11.34 7.15 9.24
N PRO A 72 -12.51 6.55 9.02
CA PRO A 72 -13.77 7.01 9.61
C PRO A 72 -14.01 6.52 11.04
N TYR A 73 -13.08 5.77 11.62
CA TYR A 73 -13.21 5.18 12.95
C TYR A 73 -12.62 6.08 14.03
N ARG A 74 -13.25 6.12 15.20
CA ARG A 74 -12.83 6.91 16.36
C ARG A 74 -11.73 6.23 17.16
N SER A 75 -11.66 4.88 17.09
CA SER A 75 -10.63 4.09 17.77
C SER A 75 -10.35 2.79 17.01
N ILE A 76 -9.23 2.14 17.39
CA ILE A 76 -8.87 0.81 16.88
C ILE A 76 -9.87 -0.26 17.32
N GLU A 77 -10.44 -0.15 18.54
CA GLU A 77 -11.45 -1.07 19.08
C GLU A 77 -12.74 -1.00 18.25
N GLU A 78 -13.17 0.21 17.87
CA GLU A 78 -14.31 0.39 16.96
C GLU A 78 -14.08 -0.30 15.62
N PHE A 79 -12.89 -0.13 15.04
CA PHE A 79 -12.52 -0.80 13.81
C PHE A 79 -12.47 -2.32 13.95
N LYS A 80 -11.85 -2.85 15.02
CA LYS A 80 -11.78 -4.30 15.30
C LYS A 80 -13.15 -4.92 15.48
N ALA A 81 -14.07 -4.20 16.09
CA ALA A 81 -15.46 -4.67 16.30
C ALA A 81 -16.23 -4.79 14.97
N ARG A 82 -15.88 -3.98 13.97
CA ARG A 82 -16.55 -3.94 12.67
C ARG A 82 -15.58 -3.50 11.57
N PRO A 83 -14.63 -4.36 11.20
CA PRO A 83 -13.65 -4.02 10.17
C PRO A 83 -14.32 -3.72 8.82
N GLY A 84 -13.89 -2.65 8.19
CA GLY A 84 -14.36 -2.23 6.88
C GLY A 84 -13.20 -1.72 6.01
N MET A 85 -13.51 -1.33 4.78
CA MET A 85 -12.54 -0.82 3.83
C MET A 85 -12.19 0.64 4.14
N SER A 86 -10.95 0.91 4.54
CA SER A 86 -10.38 2.24 4.81
C SER A 86 -8.87 2.13 5.00
N GLY A 87 -8.14 3.24 5.11
CA GLY A 87 -6.67 3.17 5.20
C GLY A 87 -6.03 2.56 3.95
N ILE A 88 -5.14 1.59 4.11
CA ILE A 88 -4.47 0.89 3.00
C ILE A 88 -4.67 -0.63 3.15
N PRO A 89 -5.84 -1.19 2.81
CA PRO A 89 -6.05 -2.63 2.86
C PRO A 89 -5.33 -3.35 1.73
N PHE A 90 -4.80 -4.54 2.03
CA PHE A 90 -4.27 -5.48 1.05
C PHE A 90 -5.40 -6.30 0.43
N LEU A 91 -5.41 -6.43 -0.89
CA LEU A 91 -6.38 -7.19 -1.66
C LEU A 91 -5.76 -8.50 -2.12
N GLY A 92 -6.22 -9.60 -1.57
CA GLY A 92 -5.67 -10.91 -1.88
C GLY A 92 -6.64 -12.06 -1.57
N PRO A 93 -6.49 -13.18 -2.30
CA PRO A 93 -5.52 -13.49 -3.34
C PRO A 93 -5.82 -12.85 -4.72
N TRP A 94 -6.91 -12.10 -4.87
CA TRP A 94 -7.19 -11.25 -6.04
C TRP A 94 -7.68 -9.87 -5.60
N ALA A 95 -7.41 -8.88 -6.43
CA ALA A 95 -7.96 -7.54 -6.32
C ALA A 95 -9.22 -7.40 -7.16
N ASP A 96 -10.07 -6.45 -6.79
CA ASP A 96 -11.28 -6.10 -7.51
C ASP A 96 -12.30 -7.25 -7.72
N ARG A 97 -13.19 -7.07 -8.70
CA ARG A 97 -14.33 -7.94 -8.96
C ARG A 97 -13.95 -9.10 -9.88
N LEU A 98 -14.61 -10.23 -9.68
CA LEU A 98 -14.67 -11.31 -10.65
C LEU A 98 -16.10 -11.44 -11.15
N ASP A 99 -16.29 -11.65 -12.46
CA ASP A 99 -17.60 -11.72 -13.11
C ASP A 99 -18.28 -13.09 -13.01
N GLU A 100 -17.57 -14.05 -12.42
CA GLU A 100 -18.10 -15.38 -12.10
C GLU A 100 -17.80 -15.70 -10.63
N GLN A 101 -18.56 -16.58 -10.02
CA GLN A 101 -18.26 -17.17 -8.70
C GLN A 101 -17.15 -18.22 -8.79
N ALA A 102 -16.16 -17.91 -9.63
CA ALA A 102 -15.03 -18.76 -9.96
C ALA A 102 -13.90 -17.92 -10.56
N PHE A 103 -12.72 -18.50 -10.60
CA PHE A 103 -11.60 -18.00 -11.39
C PHE A 103 -10.98 -19.12 -12.24
N PHE A 104 -10.17 -18.74 -13.23
CA PHE A 104 -9.45 -19.65 -14.10
C PHE A 104 -7.94 -19.49 -13.90
N ALA A 105 -7.24 -20.62 -13.82
CA ALA A 105 -5.79 -20.71 -13.80
C ALA A 105 -5.34 -22.07 -14.32
N ASN A 106 -4.21 -22.13 -15.04
CA ASN A 106 -3.62 -23.37 -15.55
C ASN A 106 -4.67 -24.23 -16.31
N ASP A 107 -5.46 -23.60 -17.18
CA ASP A 107 -6.53 -24.21 -17.98
C ASP A 107 -7.63 -24.92 -17.17
N ARG A 108 -7.78 -24.56 -15.90
CA ARG A 108 -8.81 -25.11 -15.00
C ARG A 108 -9.68 -24.01 -14.41
N LYS A 109 -10.94 -24.35 -14.14
CA LYS A 109 -11.90 -23.51 -13.41
C LYS A 109 -11.91 -23.90 -11.93
N PHE A 110 -11.81 -22.90 -11.07
CA PHE A 110 -11.89 -23.02 -9.61
C PHE A 110 -13.11 -22.25 -9.10
N ALA A 111 -14.12 -22.98 -8.62
CA ALA A 111 -15.31 -22.37 -8.05
C ALA A 111 -15.05 -21.88 -6.62
N PHE A 112 -15.66 -20.74 -6.25
CA PHE A 112 -15.61 -20.22 -4.89
C PHE A 112 -16.76 -20.73 -4.02
N ASP A 113 -16.47 -20.88 -2.74
CA ASP A 113 -17.48 -20.86 -1.69
C ASP A 113 -17.76 -19.38 -1.34
N MET A 114 -18.89 -18.87 -1.78
CA MET A 114 -19.27 -17.46 -1.64
C MET A 114 -19.47 -17.02 -0.19
N GLN A 115 -19.42 -17.94 0.77
CA GLN A 115 -19.48 -17.61 2.20
C GLN A 115 -18.12 -17.24 2.79
N LEU A 116 -17.02 -17.44 2.07
CA LEU A 116 -15.66 -17.26 2.57
C LEU A 116 -15.01 -15.98 2.07
N GLY A 117 -15.44 -15.19 1.31
CA GLY A 117 -14.78 -13.99 0.81
C GLY A 117 -15.66 -12.75 0.89
N ASN A 118 -15.11 -11.66 0.43
CA ASN A 118 -15.89 -10.46 0.23
C ASN A 118 -16.81 -10.65 -0.98
N VAL A 119 -18.03 -10.16 -0.88
CA VAL A 119 -19.06 -10.30 -1.91
C VAL A 119 -19.77 -8.98 -2.12
N ARG A 120 -20.02 -8.63 -3.38
CA ARG A 120 -20.91 -7.53 -3.76
C ARG A 120 -22.03 -8.10 -4.64
N GLY A 121 -23.21 -8.28 -4.08
CA GLY A 121 -24.24 -9.06 -4.70
C GLY A 121 -23.78 -10.50 -4.92
N ASP A 122 -23.78 -10.97 -6.17
CA ASP A 122 -23.34 -12.30 -6.56
C ASP A 122 -21.87 -12.36 -7.01
N MET A 123 -21.15 -11.24 -6.96
CA MET A 123 -19.77 -11.14 -7.45
C MET A 123 -18.77 -11.24 -6.29
N PRO A 124 -17.76 -12.13 -6.41
CA PRO A 124 -16.59 -12.09 -5.54
C PRO A 124 -15.82 -10.79 -5.76
N ILE A 125 -15.35 -10.16 -4.67
CA ILE A 125 -14.60 -8.91 -4.70
C ILE A 125 -13.49 -8.91 -3.65
N HIS A 126 -12.28 -8.46 -4.03
CA HIS A 126 -11.13 -8.22 -3.16
C HIS A 126 -10.61 -9.42 -2.36
N GLY A 127 -10.91 -10.64 -2.77
CA GLY A 127 -10.48 -11.84 -2.07
C GLY A 127 -11.00 -11.92 -0.63
N PHE A 128 -10.20 -12.51 0.27
CA PHE A 128 -10.60 -12.74 1.67
C PHE A 128 -9.49 -12.42 2.68
N LEU A 129 -8.47 -11.65 2.29
CA LEU A 129 -7.33 -11.31 3.15
C LEU A 129 -7.40 -9.90 3.75
N THR A 130 -8.34 -9.07 3.34
CA THR A 130 -8.43 -7.64 3.70
C THR A 130 -8.52 -7.36 5.20
N THR A 131 -9.10 -8.29 5.97
CA THR A 131 -9.32 -8.13 7.42
C THR A 131 -8.84 -9.33 8.23
N THR A 132 -8.04 -10.22 7.64
CA THR A 132 -7.56 -11.41 8.34
C THR A 132 -6.64 -11.08 9.50
N ASP A 133 -6.73 -11.89 10.57
CA ASP A 133 -5.86 -11.83 11.76
C ASP A 133 -4.59 -12.70 11.63
N ARG A 134 -4.32 -13.26 10.45
CA ARG A 134 -3.25 -14.25 10.23
C ARG A 134 -1.89 -13.65 9.90
N TRP A 135 -1.75 -12.34 9.94
CA TRP A 135 -0.46 -11.68 9.78
C TRP A 135 0.38 -11.75 11.05
N ASN A 136 1.65 -12.09 10.88
CA ASN A 136 2.63 -12.12 11.97
C ASN A 136 3.74 -11.12 11.69
N VAL A 137 4.01 -10.23 12.62
CA VAL A 137 5.16 -9.32 12.56
C VAL A 137 6.43 -10.15 12.73
N VAL A 138 7.29 -10.18 11.71
CA VAL A 138 8.56 -10.89 11.72
C VAL A 138 9.73 -9.97 12.02
N GLU A 139 9.59 -8.67 11.74
CA GLU A 139 10.58 -7.66 12.07
C GLU A 139 9.92 -6.27 12.23
N ALA A 140 10.39 -5.49 13.22
CA ALA A 140 10.06 -4.08 13.38
C ALA A 140 11.30 -3.37 13.92
N LYS A 141 11.90 -2.47 13.12
CA LYS A 141 13.18 -1.83 13.40
C LYS A 141 13.27 -0.42 12.84
N ALA A 142 14.30 0.28 13.28
CA ALA A 142 14.73 1.55 12.69
C ALA A 142 16.25 1.65 12.73
N ASP A 143 16.80 2.41 11.79
CA ASP A 143 18.21 2.78 11.70
C ASP A 143 18.36 4.29 11.41
N ALA A 144 19.54 4.71 10.95
CA ALA A 144 19.79 6.12 10.61
C ALA A 144 19.08 6.58 9.32
N GLU A 145 18.59 5.67 8.50
CA GLU A 145 18.07 5.92 7.15
C GLU A 145 16.57 5.69 7.03
N SER A 146 15.99 4.80 7.86
CA SER A 146 14.58 4.42 7.76
C SER A 146 14.03 3.78 9.03
N ALA A 147 12.71 3.69 9.13
CA ALA A 147 12.00 2.79 10.04
C ALA A 147 11.15 1.83 9.23
N TRP A 148 11.05 0.56 9.65
CA TRP A 148 10.25 -0.43 8.93
C TRP A 148 9.62 -1.48 9.83
N VAL A 149 8.57 -2.10 9.30
CA VAL A 149 7.95 -3.31 9.83
C VAL A 149 7.71 -4.29 8.70
N THR A 150 8.08 -5.54 8.89
CA THR A 150 7.79 -6.66 7.97
C THR A 150 6.81 -7.59 8.64
N SER A 151 5.69 -7.86 7.98
CA SER A 151 4.69 -8.84 8.39
C SER A 151 4.61 -9.97 7.37
N ARG A 152 4.44 -11.21 7.84
CA ARG A 152 4.32 -12.41 7.02
C ARG A 152 2.97 -13.08 7.24
N LEU A 153 2.38 -13.56 6.14
CA LEU A 153 1.20 -14.40 6.12
C LEU A 153 1.55 -15.74 5.44
N GLU A 154 1.34 -16.83 6.16
CA GLU A 154 1.55 -18.20 5.66
C GLU A 154 0.22 -18.76 5.14
N PHE A 155 -0.11 -18.43 3.89
CA PHE A 155 -1.37 -18.79 3.26
C PHE A 155 -1.60 -20.30 3.24
N TYR A 156 -0.56 -21.07 2.97
CA TYR A 156 -0.59 -22.53 2.90
C TYR A 156 -1.05 -23.22 4.20
N ARG A 157 -0.96 -22.52 5.33
CA ARG A 157 -1.41 -23.04 6.65
C ARG A 157 -2.89 -22.87 6.88
N GLN A 158 -3.65 -22.31 5.93
CA GLN A 158 -5.06 -22.02 6.08
C GLN A 158 -5.89 -22.96 5.18
N PRO A 159 -6.41 -24.11 5.69
CA PRO A 159 -7.10 -25.08 4.86
C PRO A 159 -8.33 -24.55 4.14
N MET A 160 -9.05 -23.60 4.74
CA MET A 160 -10.23 -22.97 4.12
C MET A 160 -9.83 -22.11 2.92
N TRP A 161 -8.72 -21.37 3.02
CA TRP A 161 -8.20 -20.58 1.91
C TRP A 161 -7.63 -21.46 0.81
N MET A 162 -6.89 -22.51 1.17
CA MET A 162 -6.33 -23.48 0.22
C MET A 162 -7.40 -24.21 -0.60
N ARG A 163 -8.61 -24.35 -0.08
CA ARG A 163 -9.75 -24.89 -0.85
C ARG A 163 -10.27 -23.90 -1.89
N GLN A 164 -10.15 -22.59 -1.60
CA GLN A 164 -10.62 -21.52 -2.48
C GLN A 164 -9.55 -21.11 -3.50
N TRP A 165 -8.29 -21.12 -3.09
CA TRP A 165 -7.13 -20.72 -3.88
C TRP A 165 -6.02 -21.76 -3.67
N PRO A 166 -6.00 -22.84 -4.48
CA PRO A 166 -5.19 -24.04 -4.21
C PRO A 166 -3.71 -23.89 -4.59
N PHE A 167 -3.13 -22.73 -4.32
CA PHE A 167 -1.72 -22.45 -4.52
C PHE A 167 -1.08 -22.16 -3.17
N ALA A 168 -0.25 -23.09 -2.68
CA ALA A 168 0.51 -22.89 -1.45
C ALA A 168 1.51 -21.75 -1.64
N HIS A 169 1.45 -20.72 -0.77
CA HIS A 169 2.37 -19.59 -0.85
C HIS A 169 2.50 -18.88 0.48
N THR A 170 3.51 -18.02 0.57
CA THR A 170 3.66 -17.02 1.63
C THR A 170 3.57 -15.63 1.03
N ILE A 171 3.11 -14.68 1.84
CA ILE A 171 3.09 -13.26 1.51
C ILE A 171 3.86 -12.53 2.60
N GLU A 172 4.84 -11.71 2.23
CA GLU A 172 5.47 -10.73 3.11
C GLU A 172 5.15 -9.33 2.63
N ILE A 173 4.79 -8.45 3.56
CA ILE A 173 4.63 -7.02 3.30
C ILE A 173 5.57 -6.28 4.24
N THR A 174 6.45 -5.46 3.67
CA THR A 174 7.30 -4.53 4.39
C THR A 174 6.80 -3.12 4.17
N HIS A 175 6.40 -2.46 5.25
CA HIS A 175 6.14 -1.02 5.28
C HIS A 175 7.42 -0.35 5.75
N ARG A 176 7.98 0.56 4.95
CA ARG A 176 9.21 1.30 5.24
C ARG A 176 8.94 2.79 5.12
N LEU A 177 9.33 3.55 6.14
CA LEU A 177 9.26 5.00 6.15
C LEU A 177 10.66 5.59 6.05
N HIS A 178 10.91 6.39 5.02
CA HIS A 178 12.16 7.13 4.80
C HIS A 178 11.89 8.46 4.09
N ASP A 179 12.51 9.55 4.52
CA ASP A 179 12.38 10.89 3.93
C ASP A 179 10.91 11.33 3.67
N GLY A 180 10.02 10.98 4.61
CA GLY A 180 8.59 11.23 4.51
C GLY A 180 7.85 10.39 3.46
N VAL A 181 8.51 9.41 2.86
CA VAL A 181 7.93 8.47 1.89
C VAL A 181 7.59 7.16 2.60
N LEU A 182 6.35 6.71 2.47
CA LEU A 182 5.97 5.34 2.79
C LEU A 182 6.19 4.46 1.56
N GLU A 183 7.15 3.54 1.65
CA GLU A 183 7.34 2.45 0.70
C GLU A 183 6.63 1.19 1.21
N VAL A 184 5.87 0.54 0.35
CA VAL A 184 5.22 -0.75 0.63
C VAL A 184 5.75 -1.79 -0.35
N GLU A 185 6.56 -2.72 0.14
CA GLU A 185 7.08 -3.85 -0.63
C GLU A 185 6.27 -5.10 -0.34
N THR A 186 5.81 -5.78 -1.37
CA THR A 186 5.15 -7.09 -1.28
C THR A 186 6.03 -8.15 -1.92
N THR A 187 6.26 -9.25 -1.20
CA THR A 187 6.97 -10.44 -1.70
C THR A 187 6.07 -11.65 -1.55
N ILE A 188 5.84 -12.38 -2.65
CA ILE A 188 5.05 -13.62 -2.67
C ILE A 188 5.93 -14.76 -3.14
N VAL A 189 6.03 -15.82 -2.36
CA VAL A 189 6.78 -17.03 -2.71
C VAL A 189 5.80 -18.16 -3.02
N ASN A 190 5.80 -18.63 -4.26
CA ASN A 190 5.00 -19.78 -4.67
C ASN A 190 5.63 -21.09 -4.19
N MET A 191 4.99 -21.76 -3.27
CA MET A 191 5.40 -23.06 -2.71
C MET A 191 4.60 -24.23 -3.31
N SER A 192 3.71 -23.96 -4.27
CA SER A 192 2.95 -25.01 -4.96
C SER A 192 3.77 -25.66 -6.08
N ALA A 193 3.33 -26.82 -6.54
CA ALA A 193 3.93 -27.53 -7.68
C ALA A 193 3.54 -26.97 -9.05
N GLU A 194 2.67 -25.96 -9.09
CA GLU A 194 2.13 -25.37 -10.32
C GLU A 194 2.39 -23.85 -10.35
N PRO A 195 2.42 -23.25 -11.55
CA PRO A 195 2.44 -21.81 -11.68
C PRO A 195 1.24 -21.16 -10.97
N MET A 196 1.48 -20.14 -10.16
CA MET A 196 0.45 -19.42 -9.43
C MET A 196 0.17 -18.07 -10.09
N PRO A 197 -1.09 -17.77 -10.48
CA PRO A 197 -1.41 -16.45 -11.03
C PRO A 197 -1.29 -15.36 -9.96
N ILE A 198 -0.93 -14.15 -10.37
CA ILE A 198 -0.84 -12.97 -9.51
C ILE A 198 -1.91 -11.96 -9.93
N ALA A 199 -2.85 -11.73 -9.05
CA ALA A 199 -3.95 -10.79 -9.25
C ALA A 199 -4.19 -9.90 -8.01
N ILE A 200 -3.19 -9.75 -7.14
CA ILE A 200 -3.26 -8.97 -5.90
C ILE A 200 -3.24 -7.46 -6.17
N GLY A 201 -3.61 -6.69 -5.16
CA GLY A 201 -3.47 -5.24 -5.14
C GLY A 201 -3.58 -4.64 -3.74
N PHE A 202 -3.65 -3.33 -3.71
CA PHE A 202 -3.98 -2.55 -2.51
C PHE A 202 -5.08 -1.55 -2.84
N HIS A 203 -5.85 -1.17 -1.81
CA HIS A 203 -6.96 -0.24 -1.98
C HIS A 203 -6.81 0.97 -1.04
N PRO A 204 -5.78 1.81 -1.23
CA PRO A 204 -5.54 2.96 -0.37
C PRO A 204 -6.67 3.99 -0.49
N TYR A 205 -7.17 4.43 0.64
CA TYR A 205 -8.15 5.51 0.75
C TYR A 205 -7.44 6.80 1.11
N PHE A 206 -7.26 7.70 0.16
CA PHE A 206 -6.59 8.97 0.37
C PHE A 206 -7.58 10.12 0.59
N GLN A 207 -7.17 11.08 1.42
CA GLN A 207 -7.86 12.35 1.59
C GLN A 207 -6.84 13.50 1.61
N LEU A 208 -7.27 14.66 1.13
CA LEU A 208 -6.59 15.93 1.37
C LEU A 208 -7.47 16.74 2.31
N THR A 209 -6.84 17.43 3.25
CA THR A 209 -7.55 18.15 4.32
C THR A 209 -7.63 19.65 4.07
N ASP A 210 -6.98 20.14 3.01
CA ASP A 210 -6.88 21.54 2.63
C ASP A 210 -8.03 22.06 1.75
N SER A 211 -8.80 21.15 1.17
CA SER A 211 -9.88 21.47 0.25
C SER A 211 -10.88 20.31 0.13
N PRO A 212 -12.14 20.58 -0.29
CA PRO A 212 -13.10 19.50 -0.55
C PRO A 212 -12.69 18.67 -1.79
N ARG A 213 -13.11 17.42 -1.82
CA ARG A 213 -12.81 16.45 -2.89
C ARG A 213 -13.06 16.99 -4.30
N ASP A 214 -14.13 17.72 -4.51
CA ASP A 214 -14.50 18.25 -5.83
C ASP A 214 -13.58 19.37 -6.33
N ALA A 215 -12.76 19.94 -5.45
CA ALA A 215 -11.72 20.90 -5.83
C ALA A 215 -10.38 20.25 -6.19
N TRP A 216 -10.23 18.93 -5.98
CA TRP A 216 -8.97 18.24 -6.25
C TRP A 216 -8.74 18.05 -7.75
N LYS A 217 -7.47 18.03 -8.12
CA LYS A 217 -7.01 17.69 -9.46
C LYS A 217 -6.32 16.35 -9.43
N LEU A 218 -6.71 15.47 -10.33
CA LEU A 218 -6.15 14.13 -10.51
C LEU A 218 -5.21 14.14 -11.72
N SER A 219 -3.99 13.60 -11.54
CA SER A 219 -3.05 13.33 -12.61
C SER A 219 -2.90 11.83 -12.76
N VAL A 220 -3.20 11.29 -13.93
CA VAL A 220 -3.09 9.85 -14.24
C VAL A 220 -2.03 9.62 -15.29
N GLY A 221 -0.90 9.07 -14.89
CA GLY A 221 0.19 8.69 -15.79
C GLY A 221 -0.08 7.35 -16.49
N ALA A 222 -1.11 7.29 -17.34
CA ALA A 222 -1.47 6.12 -18.12
C ALA A 222 -1.82 6.51 -19.56
N ARG A 223 -1.91 5.53 -20.47
CA ARG A 223 -2.32 5.75 -21.87
C ARG A 223 -3.64 5.10 -22.21
N THR A 224 -4.03 4.07 -21.49
CA THR A 224 -5.16 3.21 -21.84
C THR A 224 -6.20 3.21 -20.73
N HIS A 225 -7.45 3.47 -21.07
CA HIS A 225 -8.65 3.29 -20.25
C HIS A 225 -9.41 2.05 -20.73
N TRP A 226 -9.84 1.19 -19.81
CA TRP A 226 -10.64 0.00 -20.10
C TRP A 226 -12.12 0.32 -20.05
N LEU A 227 -12.88 -0.06 -21.09
CA LEU A 227 -14.32 0.08 -21.12
C LEU A 227 -14.98 -0.94 -20.19
N LEU A 228 -15.89 -0.47 -19.35
CA LEU A 228 -16.50 -1.26 -18.30
C LEU A 228 -18.00 -1.54 -18.60
N THR A 229 -18.44 -2.72 -18.20
CA THR A 229 -19.86 -3.06 -18.10
C THR A 229 -20.55 -2.25 -17.00
N SER A 230 -21.89 -2.32 -16.92
CA SER A 230 -22.64 -1.71 -15.81
C SER A 230 -22.23 -2.23 -14.42
N ASN A 231 -21.71 -3.46 -14.35
CA ASN A 231 -21.20 -4.07 -13.13
C ASN A 231 -19.73 -3.74 -12.84
N LYS A 232 -19.16 -2.81 -13.61
CA LYS A 232 -17.76 -2.36 -13.43
C LYS A 232 -16.74 -3.46 -13.65
N VAL A 233 -16.99 -4.34 -14.60
CA VAL A 233 -16.04 -5.36 -15.08
C VAL A 233 -15.61 -4.98 -16.50
N PRO A 234 -14.32 -5.03 -16.85
CA PRO A 234 -13.86 -4.70 -18.19
C PRO A 234 -14.50 -5.59 -19.27
N THR A 235 -14.89 -4.95 -20.38
CA THR A 235 -15.50 -5.65 -21.53
C THR A 235 -14.50 -6.41 -22.37
N GLY A 236 -13.21 -6.12 -22.23
CA GLY A 236 -12.14 -6.55 -23.14
C GLY A 236 -11.75 -5.46 -24.14
N GLU A 237 -12.52 -4.38 -24.24
CA GLU A 237 -12.25 -3.23 -25.10
C GLU A 237 -11.58 -2.10 -24.32
N THR A 238 -10.78 -1.31 -25.03
CA THR A 238 -10.05 -0.17 -24.47
C THR A 238 -10.17 1.06 -25.36
N GLU A 239 -9.86 2.21 -24.78
CA GLU A 239 -9.72 3.47 -25.49
C GLU A 239 -8.51 4.27 -25.00
N PRO A 240 -7.97 5.23 -25.79
CA PRO A 240 -7.00 6.18 -25.30
C PRO A 240 -7.54 6.95 -24.10
N ILE A 241 -6.69 7.17 -23.07
CA ILE A 241 -7.11 7.85 -21.83
C ILE A 241 -7.68 9.25 -22.08
N GLU A 242 -7.22 9.93 -23.15
CA GLU A 242 -7.64 11.28 -23.53
C GLU A 242 -9.14 11.34 -23.94
N ARG A 243 -9.73 10.21 -24.29
CA ARG A 243 -11.19 10.14 -24.53
C ARG A 243 -11.98 10.17 -23.22
N PHE A 244 -11.39 9.62 -22.17
CA PHE A 244 -12.01 9.60 -20.84
C PHE A 244 -11.66 10.85 -20.04
N PHE A 245 -10.37 11.19 -19.96
CA PHE A 245 -9.84 12.43 -19.39
C PHE A 245 -9.23 13.30 -20.49
N PRO A 246 -9.90 14.35 -20.96
CA PRO A 246 -9.34 15.24 -21.98
C PRO A 246 -8.00 15.88 -21.58
N THR A 247 -7.75 16.00 -20.27
CA THR A 247 -6.47 16.45 -19.68
C THR A 247 -6.07 15.49 -18.56
N PRO A 248 -5.47 14.34 -18.88
CA PRO A 248 -5.15 13.31 -17.87
C PRO A 248 -4.17 13.79 -16.80
N GLN A 249 -3.38 14.84 -17.06
CA GLN A 249 -2.40 15.41 -16.11
C GLN A 249 -3.02 16.34 -15.08
N ALA A 250 -4.29 16.77 -15.27
CA ALA A 250 -4.97 17.71 -14.37
C ALA A 250 -6.50 17.58 -14.47
N ALA A 251 -7.04 16.36 -14.46
CA ALA A 251 -8.48 16.14 -14.49
C ALA A 251 -9.14 16.74 -13.24
N ALA A 252 -10.17 17.57 -13.41
CA ALA A 252 -10.92 18.16 -12.31
C ALA A 252 -11.81 17.09 -11.68
N LEU A 253 -11.47 16.62 -10.47
CA LEU A 253 -12.12 15.46 -9.86
C LEU A 253 -13.62 15.67 -9.61
N GLY A 254 -14.07 16.92 -9.40
CA GLY A 254 -15.47 17.26 -9.24
C GLY A 254 -16.37 16.89 -10.45
N GLU A 255 -15.79 16.76 -11.64
CA GLU A 255 -16.53 16.37 -12.85
C GLU A 255 -16.82 14.86 -12.89
N TYR A 256 -16.06 14.04 -12.13
CA TYR A 256 -16.06 12.59 -12.24
C TYR A 256 -16.54 11.89 -10.98
N GLY A 257 -17.31 10.81 -11.16
CA GLY A 257 -17.53 9.76 -10.16
C GLY A 257 -16.85 8.51 -10.67
N LEU A 258 -15.61 8.26 -10.19
CA LEU A 258 -14.73 7.24 -10.74
C LEU A 258 -14.99 5.86 -10.11
N ASP A 259 -14.89 4.82 -10.92
CA ASP A 259 -14.72 3.41 -10.60
C ASP A 259 -14.17 2.75 -11.88
N ASP A 260 -12.92 3.10 -12.23
CA ASP A 260 -12.35 2.91 -13.55
C ASP A 260 -10.91 2.38 -13.47
N VAL A 261 -10.46 1.62 -14.47
CA VAL A 261 -9.16 0.98 -14.52
C VAL A 261 -8.33 1.44 -15.72
N PHE A 262 -7.05 1.70 -15.47
CA PHE A 262 -6.10 2.23 -16.44
C PHE A 262 -4.86 1.35 -16.52
N THR A 263 -4.32 1.22 -17.74
CA THR A 263 -3.09 0.47 -18.04
C THR A 263 -2.15 1.27 -18.95
N ASP A 264 -1.09 0.64 -19.42
CA ASP A 264 -0.02 1.29 -20.18
C ASP A 264 0.52 2.49 -19.41
N LEU A 265 0.88 2.24 -18.15
CA LEU A 265 1.34 3.26 -17.23
C LEU A 265 2.61 3.91 -17.75
N VAL A 266 2.62 5.25 -17.77
CA VAL A 266 3.78 6.06 -18.18
C VAL A 266 4.82 6.02 -17.07
N ARG A 267 5.99 5.47 -17.36
CA ARG A 267 7.05 5.23 -16.39
C ARG A 267 8.22 6.17 -16.61
N ASP A 268 8.84 6.57 -15.49
CA ASP A 268 10.09 7.29 -15.47
C ASP A 268 11.30 6.37 -15.78
N GLU A 269 12.50 6.93 -15.75
CA GLU A 269 13.75 6.19 -16.00
C GLU A 269 14.02 5.09 -14.96
N GLN A 270 13.43 5.18 -13.78
CA GLN A 270 13.50 4.19 -12.71
C GLN A 270 12.40 3.11 -12.83
N GLY A 271 11.56 3.19 -13.88
CA GLY A 271 10.45 2.26 -14.10
C GLY A 271 9.21 2.53 -13.24
N ARG A 272 9.12 3.68 -12.55
CA ARG A 272 8.00 4.07 -11.72
C ARG A 272 6.94 4.81 -12.53
N ALA A 273 5.68 4.44 -12.38
CA ALA A 273 4.56 5.24 -12.83
C ALA A 273 4.04 6.09 -11.66
N THR A 274 3.64 7.32 -11.92
CA THR A 274 3.12 8.21 -10.88
C THR A 274 1.67 8.59 -11.18
N ILE A 275 0.82 8.39 -10.19
CA ILE A 275 -0.54 8.93 -10.12
C ILE A 275 -0.53 9.96 -8.99
N ALA A 276 -1.13 11.13 -9.21
CA ALA A 276 -1.11 12.18 -8.21
C ALA A 276 -2.47 12.82 -8.01
N VAL A 277 -2.76 13.23 -6.77
CA VAL A 277 -3.89 14.08 -6.44
C VAL A 277 -3.41 15.34 -5.76
N THR A 278 -3.94 16.49 -6.19
CA THR A 278 -3.53 17.80 -5.70
C THR A 278 -4.76 18.58 -5.25
N GLY A 279 -4.73 19.07 -4.02
CA GLY A 279 -5.68 20.02 -3.43
C GLY A 279 -5.27 21.47 -3.64
N GLN A 280 -5.56 22.31 -2.66
CA GLN A 280 -5.18 23.72 -2.70
C GLN A 280 -3.68 23.92 -2.41
N SER A 281 -3.15 23.23 -1.42
CA SER A 281 -1.75 23.32 -0.95
C SER A 281 -1.12 21.95 -0.67
N GLN A 282 -1.92 20.90 -0.61
CA GLN A 282 -1.49 19.52 -0.39
C GLN A 282 -1.42 18.77 -1.70
N ARG A 283 -0.49 17.82 -1.75
CA ARG A 283 -0.33 16.90 -2.88
C ARG A 283 0.07 15.52 -2.37
N LEU A 284 -0.52 14.50 -2.96
CA LEU A 284 -0.13 13.10 -2.81
C LEU A 284 0.38 12.58 -4.14
N ASP A 285 1.57 12.00 -4.14
CA ASP A 285 2.15 11.27 -5.25
C ASP A 285 2.20 9.79 -4.89
N ILE A 286 1.60 8.95 -5.72
CA ILE A 286 1.56 7.50 -5.60
C ILE A 286 2.39 6.91 -6.73
N GLY A 287 3.57 6.38 -6.39
CA GLY A 287 4.47 5.73 -7.34
C GLY A 287 4.20 4.24 -7.41
N LEU A 288 4.08 3.67 -8.61
CA LEU A 288 3.85 2.24 -8.84
C LEU A 288 5.06 1.63 -9.54
N GLY A 289 5.60 0.54 -8.99
CA GLY A 289 6.65 -0.24 -9.63
C GLY A 289 6.15 -1.06 -10.82
N PRO A 290 7.05 -1.64 -11.62
CA PRO A 290 6.74 -2.19 -12.94
C PRO A 290 5.78 -3.39 -12.93
N ASN A 291 5.72 -4.17 -11.84
CA ASN A 291 4.81 -5.31 -11.73
C ASN A 291 3.40 -4.93 -11.26
N TYR A 292 3.17 -3.69 -10.79
CA TYR A 292 1.83 -3.11 -10.74
C TYR A 292 1.50 -2.59 -12.14
N ARG A 293 0.79 -3.42 -12.92
CA ARG A 293 0.53 -3.17 -14.35
C ARG A 293 -0.71 -2.34 -14.61
N ALA A 294 -1.57 -2.22 -13.61
CA ALA A 294 -2.79 -1.44 -13.67
C ALA A 294 -2.92 -0.54 -12.45
N VAL A 295 -3.72 0.50 -12.60
CA VAL A 295 -4.25 1.29 -11.50
C VAL A 295 -5.76 1.36 -11.63
N THR A 296 -6.47 0.95 -10.58
CA THR A 296 -7.90 1.20 -10.42
C THR A 296 -8.06 2.50 -9.64
N ILE A 297 -8.96 3.38 -10.06
CA ILE A 297 -9.26 4.63 -9.38
C ILE A 297 -10.74 4.64 -9.02
N TRP A 298 -11.03 4.63 -7.72
CA TRP A 298 -12.38 4.73 -7.20
C TRP A 298 -12.55 6.02 -6.39
N SER A 299 -13.47 6.87 -6.81
CA SER A 299 -13.75 8.14 -6.14
C SER A 299 -15.19 8.57 -6.39
N PRO A 300 -16.15 8.07 -5.60
CA PRO A 300 -17.55 8.48 -5.72
C PRO A 300 -17.74 9.95 -5.31
N LYS A 301 -18.67 10.66 -5.98
CA LYS A 301 -18.86 12.11 -5.78
C LYS A 301 -19.35 12.50 -4.37
N ASP A 302 -20.03 11.59 -3.69
CA ASP A 302 -20.60 11.80 -2.36
C ASP A 302 -19.65 11.46 -1.21
N ARG A 303 -18.36 11.15 -1.51
CA ARG A 303 -17.38 10.73 -0.51
C ARG A 303 -16.18 11.66 -0.48
N PRO A 304 -15.59 11.90 0.71
CA PRO A 304 -14.46 12.83 0.88
C PRO A 304 -13.10 12.18 0.63
N PHE A 305 -13.01 11.17 -0.24
CA PHE A 305 -11.78 10.44 -0.50
C PHE A 305 -11.63 10.06 -1.98
N ILE A 306 -10.42 9.65 -2.31
CA ILE A 306 -10.08 8.98 -3.56
C ILE A 306 -9.26 7.72 -3.25
N CYS A 307 -9.57 6.61 -3.92
CA CYS A 307 -8.76 5.41 -3.92
C CYS A 307 -7.92 5.36 -5.19
N ILE A 308 -6.62 5.17 -5.03
CA ILE A 308 -5.66 4.97 -6.11
C ILE A 308 -5.00 3.64 -5.83
N GLU A 309 -5.37 2.62 -6.59
CA GLU A 309 -5.17 1.23 -6.26
C GLU A 309 -4.07 0.61 -7.14
N PRO A 310 -2.84 0.40 -6.61
CA PRO A 310 -1.85 -0.40 -7.30
C PRO A 310 -2.33 -1.84 -7.42
N THR A 311 -2.48 -2.35 -8.66
CA THR A 311 -2.91 -3.73 -8.90
C THR A 311 -1.96 -4.46 -9.87
N ALA A 312 -1.72 -5.75 -9.61
CA ALA A 312 -0.87 -6.58 -10.44
C ALA A 312 -1.48 -6.86 -11.82
N GLY A 313 -2.79 -6.72 -11.96
CA GLY A 313 -3.56 -6.85 -13.19
C GLY A 313 -4.83 -6.00 -13.13
N ILE A 314 -5.60 -5.99 -14.19
CA ILE A 314 -6.88 -5.28 -14.28
C ILE A 314 -7.97 -5.97 -13.44
N ILE A 315 -9.10 -5.29 -13.25
CA ILE A 315 -10.33 -5.90 -12.71
C ILE A 315 -10.66 -7.17 -13.52
N ASN A 316 -10.98 -8.28 -12.87
CA ASN A 316 -11.31 -9.55 -13.51
C ASN A 316 -10.19 -10.17 -14.35
N ALA A 317 -8.92 -9.83 -14.08
CA ALA A 317 -7.77 -10.25 -14.87
C ALA A 317 -7.71 -11.76 -15.12
N LEU A 318 -8.03 -12.58 -14.10
CA LEU A 318 -8.00 -14.04 -14.16
C LEU A 318 -8.96 -14.60 -15.23
N ASN A 319 -10.21 -14.14 -15.22
CA ASN A 319 -11.24 -14.64 -16.11
C ASN A 319 -11.10 -14.05 -17.52
N LEU A 320 -10.68 -12.80 -17.63
CA LEU A 320 -10.40 -12.17 -18.91
C LEU A 320 -9.17 -12.79 -19.60
N ALA A 321 -8.15 -13.16 -18.85
CA ALA A 321 -6.99 -13.87 -19.40
C ALA A 321 -7.38 -15.24 -19.95
N ALA A 322 -8.20 -16.01 -19.23
CA ALA A 322 -8.71 -17.30 -19.71
C ALA A 322 -9.55 -17.20 -20.98
N ARG A 323 -10.19 -16.06 -21.21
CA ARG A 323 -10.95 -15.73 -22.43
C ARG A 323 -10.09 -15.12 -23.55
N GLY A 324 -8.79 -14.92 -23.32
CA GLY A 324 -7.88 -14.28 -24.27
C GLY A 324 -8.07 -12.76 -24.43
N LEU A 325 -8.83 -12.12 -23.54
CA LEU A 325 -9.12 -10.69 -23.54
C LEU A 325 -8.12 -9.85 -22.74
N TYR A 326 -7.31 -10.47 -21.88
CA TYR A 326 -6.22 -9.86 -21.14
C TYR A 326 -4.96 -10.68 -21.24
N LYS A 327 -3.85 -10.10 -21.72
CA LYS A 327 -2.59 -10.84 -22.01
C LYS A 327 -1.51 -10.66 -20.95
N ASP A 328 -1.70 -9.69 -20.03
CA ASP A 328 -0.66 -9.28 -19.08
C ASP A 328 -0.84 -9.91 -17.69
N LEU A 329 -1.65 -10.96 -17.56
CA LEU A 329 -1.76 -11.70 -16.31
C LEU A 329 -0.40 -12.29 -15.95
N GLN A 330 0.09 -11.93 -14.77
CA GLN A 330 1.37 -12.42 -14.25
C GLN A 330 1.19 -13.78 -13.60
N SER A 331 2.28 -14.55 -13.59
CA SER A 331 2.33 -15.87 -12.95
C SER A 331 3.70 -16.09 -12.31
N VAL A 332 3.71 -16.80 -11.19
CA VAL A 332 4.94 -17.19 -10.47
C VAL A 332 5.13 -18.70 -10.65
N PRO A 333 6.26 -19.15 -11.22
CA PRO A 333 6.54 -20.58 -11.37
C PRO A 333 6.70 -21.27 -10.00
N PRO A 334 6.63 -22.59 -9.93
CA PRO A 334 6.93 -23.35 -8.72
C PRO A 334 8.27 -22.95 -8.10
N GLY A 335 8.29 -22.67 -6.80
CA GLY A 335 9.47 -22.20 -6.08
C GLY A 335 9.93 -20.77 -6.42
N GLY A 336 9.23 -20.10 -7.35
CA GLY A 336 9.54 -18.74 -7.76
C GLY A 336 9.04 -17.69 -6.76
N THR A 337 9.47 -16.45 -7.00
CA THR A 337 9.12 -15.29 -6.18
C THR A 337 8.62 -14.14 -7.06
N TRP A 338 7.50 -13.54 -6.68
CA TRP A 338 7.04 -12.26 -7.17
C TRP A 338 7.34 -11.20 -6.13
N ARG A 339 7.87 -10.04 -6.57
CA ARG A 339 8.15 -8.91 -5.70
C ARG A 339 7.82 -7.62 -6.40
N GLU A 340 7.18 -6.69 -5.66
CA GLU A 340 6.90 -5.37 -6.17
C GLU A 340 6.72 -4.34 -5.05
N ARG A 341 6.86 -3.05 -5.41
CA ARG A 341 6.74 -1.91 -4.50
C ARG A 341 5.81 -0.85 -5.05
N PHE A 342 5.18 -0.15 -4.14
CA PHE A 342 4.62 1.16 -4.42
C PHE A 342 5.02 2.15 -3.32
N TRP A 343 4.92 3.42 -3.63
CA TRP A 343 5.37 4.51 -2.77
C TRP A 343 4.27 5.54 -2.61
N ILE A 344 4.15 6.11 -1.41
CA ILE A 344 3.24 7.21 -1.10
C ILE A 344 4.08 8.36 -0.54
N LYS A 345 3.98 9.52 -1.17
CA LYS A 345 4.62 10.75 -0.72
C LYS A 345 3.58 11.85 -0.60
N ALA A 346 3.43 12.40 0.59
CA ALA A 346 2.65 13.61 0.80
C ALA A 346 3.57 14.83 0.81
N SER A 347 3.11 15.93 0.24
CA SER A 347 3.80 17.21 0.21
C SER A 347 2.81 18.37 0.38
N GLY A 348 3.33 19.56 0.68
CA GLY A 348 2.53 20.74 0.95
C GLY A 348 2.39 21.03 2.46
N ARG A 349 1.68 22.11 2.77
CA ARG A 349 1.49 22.61 4.14
C ARG A 349 0.18 22.13 4.72
#